data_6be269e27d0e41c3c8c937fdcbc37410
#
_entry.id   6be269e27d0e41c3c8c937fdcbc37410
#
_cell.length_a   1.000
_cell.length_b   1.000
_cell.length_c   1.000
_cell.angle_alpha   90.00
_cell.angle_beta   90.00
_cell.angle_gamma   90.00
#
_symmetry.space_group_name_H-M   'P 1'
#
loop_
_entity.id
_entity.type
_entity.pdbx_description
1 polymer ?
#
loop_
_entity_poly.entity_id
_entity_poly.type
_entity_poly.pdbx_seq_one_letter_code
_entity_poly.pdbx_strand_id
1 'polypeptide(L)'
;MDYLRLLEISAPLIFSYFMYSKTLKNDMKKKQLEYNIQLMNEKLDNLYIPIYISHTTNILTREKFVILKVDCGDISYYFETFYNMDKILSKNIKYLSKEIKSLFIEFHAYIINRITVEIFENSNAGFLTSDKIYETHFDLLNKTYLKIYQSLMTEYKDICRKLGLPGPVENFD
;
A
#
# COMPACT_ATOMS: atom_id res chain seq x y z
N MET A 1 -27.10 48.84 40.07
CA MET A 1 -25.95 48.21 39.39
C MET A 1 -26.19 48.34 37.90
N ASP A 2 -25.41 49.19 37.19
CA ASP A 2 -25.71 49.56 35.81
C ASP A 2 -25.46 48.39 34.87
N TYR A 3 -26.53 47.86 34.27
CA TYR A 3 -26.48 46.80 33.23
C TYR A 3 -25.55 47.17 32.08
N LEU A 4 -25.40 48.44 31.75
CA LEU A 4 -24.47 48.96 30.75
C LEU A 4 -23.02 48.70 31.13
N ARG A 5 -22.60 48.87 32.36
CA ARG A 5 -21.22 48.57 32.80
C ARG A 5 -20.92 47.06 32.78
N LEU A 6 -21.89 46.22 33.09
CA LEU A 6 -21.74 44.77 32.98
C LEU A 6 -21.55 44.33 31.52
N LEU A 7 -22.28 44.94 30.59
CA LEU A 7 -22.11 44.69 29.15
C LEU A 7 -20.77 45.19 28.60
N GLU A 8 -20.31 46.35 29.07
CA GLU A 8 -18.99 46.88 28.65
C GLU A 8 -17.83 45.98 29.08
N ILE A 9 -17.91 45.31 30.21
CA ILE A 9 -16.90 44.40 30.70
C ILE A 9 -17.03 42.99 30.06
N SER A 10 -18.26 42.50 29.92
CA SER A 10 -18.50 41.12 29.45
C SER A 10 -18.35 40.97 27.96
N ALA A 11 -18.71 41.97 27.13
CA ALA A 11 -18.62 41.89 25.69
C ALA A 11 -17.20 41.67 25.17
N PRO A 12 -16.14 42.36 25.63
CA PRO A 12 -14.76 42.06 25.22
C PRO A 12 -14.30 40.67 25.61
N LEU A 13 -14.72 40.18 26.78
CA LEU A 13 -14.37 38.83 27.25
C LEU A 13 -15.01 37.73 26.39
N ILE A 14 -16.28 37.89 26.06
CA ILE A 14 -17.02 36.98 25.17
C ILE A 14 -16.42 37.00 23.78
N PHE A 15 -16.09 38.17 23.25
CA PHE A 15 -15.46 38.31 21.95
C PHE A 15 -14.05 37.67 21.92
N SER A 16 -13.23 37.91 22.94
CA SER A 16 -11.90 37.30 23.10
C SER A 16 -11.99 35.78 23.18
N TYR A 17 -12.93 35.24 23.94
CA TYR A 17 -13.19 33.81 24.03
C TYR A 17 -13.62 33.23 22.67
N PHE A 18 -14.49 33.90 21.95
CA PHE A 18 -14.92 33.47 20.61
C PHE A 18 -13.78 33.46 19.60
N MET A 19 -12.95 34.52 19.58
CA MET A 19 -11.78 34.63 18.73
C MET A 19 -10.75 33.55 19.07
N TYR A 20 -10.46 33.34 20.35
CA TYR A 20 -9.55 32.28 20.81
C TYR A 20 -10.05 30.89 20.39
N SER A 21 -11.33 30.61 20.59
CA SER A 21 -11.94 29.34 20.19
C SER A 21 -11.86 29.11 18.66
N LYS A 22 -12.04 30.16 17.86
CA LYS A 22 -11.92 30.10 16.40
C LYS A 22 -10.47 29.84 15.95
N THR A 23 -9.50 30.52 16.57
CA THR A 23 -8.07 30.32 16.33
C THR A 23 -7.66 28.90 16.69
N LEU A 24 -8.04 28.42 17.86
CA LEU A 24 -7.74 27.04 18.28
C LEU A 24 -8.30 25.98 17.30
N LYS A 25 -9.54 26.16 16.82
CA LYS A 25 -10.12 25.26 15.81
C LYS A 25 -9.36 25.30 14.49
N ASN A 26 -8.89 26.45 14.07
CA ASN A 26 -8.09 26.59 12.83
C ASN A 26 -6.72 25.92 12.99
N ASP A 27 -6.06 26.10 14.13
CA ASP A 27 -4.78 25.47 14.43
C ASP A 27 -4.90 23.94 14.49
N MET A 28 -5.98 23.44 15.09
CA MET A 28 -6.25 21.99 15.08
C MET A 28 -6.47 21.45 13.66
N LYS A 29 -7.22 22.17 12.81
CA LYS A 29 -7.42 21.77 11.41
C LYS A 29 -6.10 21.78 10.62
N LYS A 30 -5.26 22.80 10.85
CA LYS A 30 -3.95 22.90 10.23
C LYS A 30 -3.05 21.73 10.61
N LYS A 31 -2.94 21.43 11.90
CA LYS A 31 -2.18 20.28 12.41
C LYS A 31 -2.69 18.94 11.85
N GLN A 32 -4.01 18.78 11.75
CA GLN A 32 -4.60 17.59 11.16
C GLN A 32 -4.27 17.45 9.67
N LEU A 33 -4.25 18.56 8.93
CA LEU A 33 -3.87 18.56 7.53
C LEU A 33 -2.39 18.21 7.35
N GLU A 34 -1.51 18.82 8.15
CA GLU A 34 -0.08 18.52 8.17
C GLU A 34 0.19 17.04 8.46
N TYR A 35 -0.48 16.49 9.47
CA TYR A 35 -0.40 15.06 9.79
C TYR A 35 -0.87 14.16 8.64
N ASN A 36 -1.98 14.49 7.99
CA ASN A 36 -2.48 13.74 6.86
C ASN A 36 -1.51 13.76 5.66
N ILE A 37 -0.89 14.92 5.39
CA ILE A 37 0.12 15.06 4.33
C ILE A 37 1.34 14.19 4.67
N GLN A 38 1.83 14.25 5.89
CA GLN A 38 2.94 13.43 6.33
C GLN A 38 2.64 11.95 6.18
N LEU A 39 1.44 11.50 6.62
CA LEU A 39 1.02 10.11 6.48
C LEU A 39 0.92 9.67 5.01
N MET A 40 0.45 10.54 4.12
CA MET A 40 0.41 10.25 2.69
C MET A 40 1.82 10.10 2.11
N ASN A 41 2.76 10.97 2.47
CA ASN A 41 4.15 10.86 2.04
C ASN A 41 4.81 9.57 2.58
N GLU A 42 4.61 9.24 3.85
CA GLU A 42 5.10 7.98 4.41
C GLU A 42 4.58 6.74 3.67
N LYS A 43 3.31 6.76 3.26
CA LYS A 43 2.73 5.69 2.43
C LYS A 43 3.37 5.63 1.06
N LEU A 44 3.59 6.77 0.41
CA LEU A 44 4.26 6.83 -0.89
C LEU A 44 5.64 6.19 -0.82
N ASP A 45 6.47 6.65 0.12
CA ASP A 45 7.87 6.26 0.22
C ASP A 45 8.08 4.81 0.66
N ASN A 46 7.24 4.32 1.57
CA ASN A 46 7.46 3.01 2.19
C ASN A 46 6.63 1.89 1.54
N LEU A 47 5.54 2.21 0.86
CA LEU A 47 4.62 1.20 0.33
C LEU A 47 4.47 1.29 -1.20
N TYR A 48 3.92 2.40 -1.71
CA TYR A 48 3.51 2.45 -3.11
C TYR A 48 4.67 2.52 -4.09
N ILE A 49 5.65 3.40 -3.84
CA ILE A 49 6.83 3.55 -4.71
C ILE A 49 7.65 2.25 -4.75
N PRO A 50 8.00 1.60 -3.63
CA PRO A 50 8.72 0.32 -3.67
C PRO A 50 7.99 -0.78 -4.43
N ILE A 51 6.67 -0.89 -4.28
CA ILE A 51 5.88 -1.89 -5.01
C ILE A 51 5.84 -1.56 -6.50
N TYR A 52 5.61 -0.28 -6.86
CA TYR A 52 5.59 0.16 -8.24
C TYR A 52 6.94 -0.10 -8.93
N ILE A 53 8.05 0.26 -8.29
CA ILE A 53 9.40 0.01 -8.81
C ILE A 53 9.64 -1.50 -8.98
N SER A 54 9.35 -2.29 -7.95
CA SER A 54 9.54 -3.75 -8.00
C SER A 54 8.76 -4.37 -9.17
N HIS A 55 7.49 -3.99 -9.34
CA HIS A 55 6.66 -4.46 -10.43
C HIS A 55 7.19 -4.02 -11.79
N THR A 56 7.48 -2.73 -11.96
CA THR A 56 7.95 -2.14 -13.22
C THR A 56 9.31 -2.68 -13.62
N THR A 57 10.26 -2.80 -12.69
CA THR A 57 11.58 -3.36 -12.96
C THR A 57 11.47 -4.80 -13.45
N ASN A 58 10.61 -5.59 -12.82
CA ASN A 58 10.40 -6.98 -13.24
C ASN A 58 9.75 -7.09 -14.62
N ILE A 59 8.85 -6.17 -14.97
CA ILE A 59 8.26 -6.13 -16.31
C ILE A 59 9.29 -5.67 -17.35
N LEU A 60 10.02 -4.59 -17.11
CA LEU A 60 10.99 -4.01 -18.05
C LEU A 60 12.18 -4.93 -18.29
N THR A 61 12.62 -5.69 -17.30
CA THR A 61 13.75 -6.61 -17.46
C THR A 61 13.40 -7.89 -18.20
N ARG A 62 12.09 -8.19 -18.36
CA ARG A 62 11.62 -9.43 -18.98
C ARG A 62 10.31 -9.17 -19.74
N GLU A 63 10.40 -8.73 -20.97
CA GLU A 63 9.36 -8.24 -21.90
C GLU A 63 7.98 -8.94 -21.90
N LYS A 64 7.68 -9.90 -21.02
CA LYS A 64 6.43 -10.69 -21.07
C LYS A 64 5.90 -11.16 -19.74
N PHE A 65 6.13 -10.45 -18.67
CA PHE A 65 6.18 -11.03 -17.33
C PHE A 65 4.87 -11.37 -16.62
N VAL A 66 3.79 -10.68 -16.73
CA VAL A 66 2.62 -10.90 -15.83
C VAL A 66 1.34 -11.20 -16.59
N ILE A 67 1.30 -10.92 -17.87
CA ILE A 67 0.07 -10.98 -18.68
C ILE A 67 0.07 -12.16 -19.66
N LEU A 68 1.21 -12.73 -19.99
CA LEU A 68 1.31 -13.76 -21.00
C LEU A 68 1.77 -15.10 -20.41
N LYS A 69 1.10 -16.18 -20.79
CA LYS A 69 1.62 -17.55 -20.67
C LYS A 69 2.95 -17.57 -21.39
N VAL A 70 4.04 -17.60 -20.67
CA VAL A 70 5.36 -17.50 -21.25
C VAL A 70 6.06 -18.83 -21.13
N ASP A 71 6.56 -19.30 -22.26
CA ASP A 71 7.65 -20.25 -22.38
C ASP A 71 8.96 -19.63 -21.81
N CYS A 72 9.03 -19.44 -20.52
CA CYS A 72 10.22 -18.94 -19.85
C CYS A 72 10.73 -19.99 -18.90
N GLY A 73 11.91 -20.47 -19.17
CA GLY A 73 12.57 -21.52 -18.43
C GLY A 73 13.04 -21.16 -17.02
N ASP A 74 12.44 -20.16 -16.35
CA ASP A 74 12.83 -19.85 -14.98
C ASP A 74 11.66 -19.25 -14.17
N ILE A 75 10.78 -20.12 -13.73
CA ILE A 75 9.61 -19.80 -12.89
C ILE A 75 10.03 -19.27 -11.53
N SER A 76 11.21 -19.63 -11.05
CA SER A 76 11.75 -19.20 -9.75
C SER A 76 11.77 -17.67 -9.62
N TYR A 77 12.02 -16.99 -10.72
CA TYR A 77 12.07 -15.53 -10.75
C TYR A 77 10.72 -14.83 -10.55
N TYR A 78 9.63 -15.47 -10.96
CA TYR A 78 8.27 -14.94 -10.73
C TYR A 78 7.95 -14.94 -9.23
N PHE A 79 8.42 -15.98 -8.54
CA PHE A 79 8.24 -16.08 -7.11
C PHE A 79 9.02 -15.03 -6.35
N GLU A 80 10.18 -14.60 -6.86
CA GLU A 80 10.90 -13.46 -6.27
C GLU A 80 10.03 -12.20 -6.25
N THR A 81 9.27 -11.93 -7.30
CA THR A 81 8.31 -10.81 -7.35
C THR A 81 7.22 -10.95 -6.31
N PHE A 82 6.66 -12.15 -6.16
CA PHE A 82 5.64 -12.43 -5.14
C PHE A 82 6.20 -12.29 -3.72
N TYR A 83 7.39 -12.82 -3.46
CA TYR A 83 8.08 -12.67 -2.17
C TYR A 83 8.47 -11.22 -1.87
N ASN A 84 8.89 -10.46 -2.88
CA ASN A 84 9.21 -9.05 -2.70
C ASN A 84 7.95 -8.24 -2.34
N MET A 85 6.83 -8.47 -3.01
CA MET A 85 5.55 -7.85 -2.63
C MET A 85 5.17 -8.26 -1.21
N ASP A 86 5.21 -9.53 -0.88
CA ASP A 86 4.90 -10.05 0.45
C ASP A 86 5.73 -9.37 1.53
N LYS A 87 7.04 -9.26 1.31
CA LYS A 87 7.98 -8.60 2.23
C LYS A 87 7.67 -7.10 2.42
N ILE A 88 7.35 -6.39 1.34
CA ILE A 88 7.00 -4.96 1.40
C ILE A 88 5.69 -4.78 2.17
N LEU A 89 4.66 -5.58 1.85
CA LEU A 89 3.34 -5.50 2.48
C LEU A 89 3.39 -5.87 3.95
N SER A 90 4.13 -6.92 4.31
CA SER A 90 4.34 -7.35 5.71
C SER A 90 4.93 -6.23 6.57
N LYS A 91 5.96 -5.55 6.06
CA LYS A 91 6.59 -4.42 6.77
C LYS A 91 5.65 -3.21 6.92
N ASN A 92 4.73 -3.05 5.99
CA ASN A 92 3.91 -1.85 5.86
C ASN A 92 2.41 -2.12 6.10
N ILE A 93 2.08 -3.21 6.78
CA ILE A 93 0.69 -3.65 7.03
C ILE A 93 -0.19 -2.58 7.70
N LYS A 94 0.41 -1.67 8.47
CA LYS A 94 -0.29 -0.56 9.12
C LYS A 94 -0.87 0.46 8.14
N TYR A 95 -0.30 0.54 6.93
CA TYR A 95 -0.71 1.49 5.90
C TYR A 95 -1.77 0.93 4.94
N LEU A 96 -2.00 -0.38 4.95
CA LEU A 96 -2.94 -1.04 4.04
C LEU A 96 -4.39 -0.69 4.40
N SER A 97 -5.20 -0.44 3.38
CA SER A 97 -6.65 -0.39 3.54
C SER A 97 -7.19 -1.74 3.99
N LYS A 98 -8.40 -1.75 4.53
CA LYS A 98 -9.04 -2.98 5.02
C LYS A 98 -9.17 -4.04 3.92
N GLU A 99 -9.49 -3.60 2.71
CA GLU A 99 -9.66 -4.47 1.54
C GLU A 99 -8.33 -5.12 1.13
N ILE A 100 -7.28 -4.30 0.93
CA ILE A 100 -5.95 -4.79 0.57
C ILE A 100 -5.39 -5.69 1.66
N LYS A 101 -5.62 -5.36 2.92
CA LYS A 101 -5.19 -6.16 4.06
C LYS A 101 -5.80 -7.56 4.06
N SER A 102 -7.07 -7.69 3.71
CA SER A 102 -7.72 -9.01 3.59
C SER A 102 -7.08 -9.83 2.49
N LEU A 103 -6.94 -9.27 1.29
CA LEU A 103 -6.29 -9.94 0.16
C LEU A 103 -4.83 -10.32 0.47
N PHE A 104 -4.12 -9.43 1.15
CA PHE A 104 -2.74 -9.68 1.56
C PHE A 104 -2.60 -10.83 2.56
N ILE A 105 -3.48 -10.92 3.56
CA ILE A 105 -3.45 -12.01 4.54
C ILE A 105 -3.65 -13.36 3.85
N GLU A 106 -4.59 -13.45 2.90
CA GLU A 106 -4.80 -14.66 2.11
C GLU A 106 -3.58 -15.02 1.27
N PHE A 107 -2.99 -14.03 0.59
CA PHE A 107 -1.79 -14.18 -0.23
C PHE A 107 -0.59 -14.65 0.59
N HIS A 108 -0.32 -13.97 1.72
CA HIS A 108 0.76 -14.30 2.64
C HIS A 108 0.62 -15.71 3.23
N ALA A 109 -0.59 -16.04 3.72
CA ALA A 109 -0.88 -17.35 4.26
C ALA A 109 -0.68 -18.47 3.22
N TYR A 110 -1.05 -18.20 1.97
CA TYR A 110 -0.86 -19.16 0.88
C TYR A 110 0.63 -19.39 0.58
N ILE A 111 1.44 -18.33 0.51
CA ILE A 111 2.88 -18.44 0.29
C ILE A 111 3.52 -19.26 1.41
N ILE A 112 3.24 -18.93 2.67
CA ILE A 112 3.90 -19.57 3.81
C ILE A 112 3.40 -21.00 4.02
N ASN A 113 2.08 -21.20 4.07
CA ASN A 113 1.50 -22.48 4.51
C ASN A 113 1.41 -23.53 3.39
N ARG A 114 1.48 -23.11 2.13
CA ARG A 114 1.40 -24.03 1.00
C ARG A 114 2.73 -24.16 0.31
N ILE A 115 3.24 -23.08 -0.27
CA ILE A 115 4.42 -23.14 -1.12
C ILE A 115 5.68 -23.45 -0.32
N THR A 116 5.92 -22.72 0.78
CA THR A 116 7.13 -22.92 1.57
C THR A 116 7.15 -24.32 2.23
N VAL A 117 6.00 -24.79 2.71
CA VAL A 117 5.89 -26.14 3.28
C VAL A 117 6.10 -27.20 2.21
N GLU A 118 5.45 -27.06 1.05
CA GLU A 118 5.60 -28.01 -0.05
C GLU A 118 7.02 -28.07 -0.60
N ILE A 119 7.69 -26.93 -0.73
CA ILE A 119 9.12 -26.88 -1.10
C ILE A 119 9.95 -27.62 -0.05
N PHE A 120 9.73 -27.36 1.23
CA PHE A 120 10.48 -28.01 2.32
C PHE A 120 10.27 -29.53 2.35
N GLU A 121 9.03 -29.99 2.25
CA GLU A 121 8.70 -31.42 2.26
C GLU A 121 9.29 -32.15 1.05
N ASN A 122 9.16 -31.56 -0.15
CA ASN A 122 9.65 -32.19 -1.38
C ASN A 122 11.16 -32.10 -1.54
N SER A 123 11.82 -31.05 -1.05
CA SER A 123 13.28 -30.95 -1.06
C SER A 123 13.92 -32.04 -0.18
N ASN A 124 13.28 -32.41 0.91
CA ASN A 124 13.73 -33.50 1.78
C ASN A 124 13.43 -34.90 1.20
N ALA A 125 12.43 -35.01 0.36
CA ALA A 125 12.00 -36.28 -0.24
C ALA A 125 12.60 -36.55 -1.64
N GLY A 126 13.23 -35.56 -2.27
CA GLY A 126 13.85 -35.70 -3.60
C GLY A 126 12.87 -35.88 -4.77
N PHE A 127 11.57 -35.62 -4.57
CA PHE A 127 10.53 -35.99 -5.52
C PHE A 127 10.14 -34.91 -6.52
N LEU A 128 10.25 -33.62 -6.19
CA LEU A 128 9.87 -32.53 -7.08
C LEU A 128 10.94 -31.44 -7.08
N THR A 129 11.19 -30.87 -8.25
CA THR A 129 11.98 -29.62 -8.34
C THR A 129 11.11 -28.46 -7.88
N SER A 130 11.73 -27.43 -7.30
CA SER A 130 11.03 -26.19 -6.92
C SER A 130 10.23 -25.60 -8.09
N ASP A 131 10.69 -25.77 -9.33
CA ASP A 131 10.02 -25.26 -10.52
C ASP A 131 8.63 -25.87 -10.75
N LYS A 132 8.48 -27.19 -10.54
CA LYS A 132 7.16 -27.84 -10.64
C LYS A 132 6.18 -27.39 -9.57
N ILE A 133 6.67 -27.13 -8.37
CA ILE A 133 5.83 -26.58 -7.30
C ILE A 133 5.38 -25.18 -7.69
N TYR A 134 6.29 -24.38 -8.21
CA TYR A 134 5.98 -23.04 -8.68
C TYR A 134 4.95 -23.04 -9.81
N GLU A 135 5.10 -23.91 -10.82
CA GLU A 135 4.12 -24.07 -11.90
C GLU A 135 2.72 -24.35 -11.37
N THR A 136 2.60 -25.24 -10.40
CA THR A 136 1.31 -25.61 -9.81
C THR A 136 0.58 -24.45 -9.15
N HIS A 137 1.34 -23.54 -8.53
CA HIS A 137 0.77 -22.44 -7.72
C HIS A 137 0.73 -21.10 -8.44
N PHE A 138 1.37 -20.99 -9.61
CA PHE A 138 1.57 -19.72 -10.32
C PHE A 138 0.27 -18.97 -10.63
N ASP A 139 -0.70 -19.65 -11.25
CA ASP A 139 -1.92 -18.99 -11.72
C ASP A 139 -2.73 -18.35 -10.57
N LEU A 140 -2.82 -19.05 -9.44
CA LEU A 140 -3.54 -18.55 -8.28
C LEU A 140 -2.83 -17.37 -7.63
N LEU A 141 -1.51 -17.48 -7.47
CA LEU A 141 -0.70 -16.40 -6.90
C LEU A 141 -0.70 -15.18 -7.78
N ASN A 142 -0.49 -15.38 -9.08
CA ASN A 142 -0.48 -14.30 -10.05
C ASN A 142 -1.81 -13.54 -10.07
N LYS A 143 -2.93 -14.25 -10.06
CA LYS A 143 -4.26 -13.63 -9.98
C LYS A 143 -4.46 -12.81 -8.72
N THR A 144 -4.00 -13.31 -7.57
CA THR A 144 -4.12 -12.60 -6.30
C THR A 144 -3.15 -11.42 -6.23
N TYR A 145 -1.92 -11.62 -6.68
CA TYR A 145 -0.91 -10.57 -6.83
C TYR A 145 -1.44 -9.39 -7.65
N LEU A 146 -2.00 -9.66 -8.84
CA LEU A 146 -2.54 -8.62 -9.71
C LEU A 146 -3.68 -7.85 -9.07
N LYS A 147 -4.58 -8.51 -8.35
CA LYS A 147 -5.65 -7.83 -7.61
C LYS A 147 -5.09 -6.88 -6.55
N ILE A 148 -4.12 -7.33 -5.76
CA ILE A 148 -3.46 -6.50 -4.75
C ILE A 148 -2.77 -5.32 -5.44
N TYR A 149 -2.00 -5.58 -6.49
CA TYR A 149 -1.28 -4.55 -7.23
C TYR A 149 -2.22 -3.48 -7.81
N GLN A 150 -3.30 -3.86 -8.48
CA GLN A 150 -4.28 -2.94 -9.04
C GLN A 150 -4.94 -2.07 -7.97
N SER A 151 -5.31 -2.68 -6.82
CA SER A 151 -5.87 -1.94 -5.70
C SER A 151 -4.87 -0.93 -5.13
N LEU A 152 -3.61 -1.32 -4.97
CA LEU A 152 -2.53 -0.42 -4.51
C LEU A 152 -2.27 0.72 -5.49
N MET A 153 -2.26 0.45 -6.80
CA MET A 153 -2.07 1.49 -7.82
C MET A 153 -3.23 2.48 -7.87
N THR A 154 -4.44 2.03 -7.62
CA THR A 154 -5.61 2.91 -7.47
C THR A 154 -5.45 3.86 -6.28
N GLU A 155 -5.05 3.34 -5.12
CA GLU A 155 -4.77 4.16 -3.94
C GLU A 155 -3.58 5.11 -4.17
N TYR A 156 -2.53 4.64 -4.85
CA TYR A 156 -1.36 5.45 -5.21
C TYR A 156 -1.75 6.67 -6.06
N LYS A 157 -2.53 6.47 -7.12
CA LYS A 157 -3.05 7.55 -7.96
C LYS A 157 -3.85 8.57 -7.16
N ASP A 158 -4.69 8.09 -6.25
CA ASP A 158 -5.49 8.95 -5.39
C ASP A 158 -4.65 9.81 -4.45
N ILE A 159 -3.59 9.25 -3.88
CA ILE A 159 -2.66 9.99 -3.02
C ILE A 159 -1.90 11.03 -3.84
N CYS A 160 -1.35 10.66 -5.00
CA CYS A 160 -0.67 11.60 -5.89
C CYS A 160 -1.57 12.77 -6.26
N ARG A 161 -2.82 12.50 -6.64
CA ARG A 161 -3.81 13.54 -6.95
C ARG A 161 -4.05 14.48 -5.77
N LYS A 162 -4.18 13.96 -4.54
CA LYS A 162 -4.38 14.77 -3.33
C LYS A 162 -3.17 15.63 -2.97
N LEU A 163 -1.98 15.17 -3.30
CA LEU A 163 -0.72 15.88 -3.05
C LEU A 163 -0.29 16.79 -4.22
N GLY A 164 -1.02 16.76 -5.35
CA GLY A 164 -0.63 17.50 -6.56
C GLY A 164 0.62 16.94 -7.23
N LEU A 165 0.93 15.66 -7.02
CA LEU A 165 2.07 14.97 -7.60
C LEU A 165 1.68 14.26 -8.91
N PRO A 166 2.63 14.03 -9.84
CA PRO A 166 2.41 13.16 -10.98
C PRO A 166 2.12 11.75 -10.49
N GLY A 167 1.10 11.10 -11.08
CA GLY A 167 0.77 9.71 -10.78
C GLY A 167 1.78 8.73 -11.39
N PRO A 168 1.66 7.42 -11.04
CA PRO A 168 2.44 6.38 -11.70
C PRO A 168 2.17 6.38 -13.20
N VAL A 169 3.22 6.23 -13.99
CA VAL A 169 3.10 6.15 -15.45
C VAL A 169 2.59 4.76 -15.81
N GLU A 170 1.42 4.68 -16.42
CA GLU A 170 0.90 3.44 -17.00
C GLU A 170 1.43 3.32 -18.42
N ASN A 171 2.55 2.65 -18.60
CA ASN A 171 3.09 2.33 -19.95
C ASN A 171 2.77 0.88 -20.32
N PHE A 172 1.53 0.46 -20.13
CA PHE A 172 1.13 -0.91 -20.45
C PHE A 172 -0.18 -0.94 -21.24
N ASP A 173 -0.17 -0.21 -22.39
CA ASP A 173 -1.04 -0.49 -23.51
C ASP A 173 -0.32 -1.42 -24.52
#